data_32207f685beb64ca6f6659f6f41c9918
#
_entry.id   32207f685beb64ca6f6659f6f41c9918
#
_cell.length_a   1.000
_cell.length_b   1.000
_cell.length_c   1.000
_cell.angle_alpha   90.00
_cell.angle_beta   90.00
_cell.angle_gamma   90.00
#
_symmetry.space_group_name_H-M   'P 1'
#
loop_
_entity.id
_entity.type
_entity.pdbx_description
1 polymer ?
#
loop_
_entity_poly.entity_id
_entity_poly.type
_entity_poly.pdbx_seq_one_letter_code
_entity_poly.pdbx_strand_id
1 'polypeptide(L)'
;MKLQVGDAAPQFTSKDENGKPVSLSDFKGKKVVLYFYPNDMTPGCTAEACSLRDNYKTLLKQGYVVLGVSTNDEKSHQKFIAKEELPFSLLADTDKTVHEKYGTWGEKSMYGRKYMGTLRTTFVIDEKGKIQEIIEKVDTKNHASQILAAKPNVNFTKPPVRDRPAKKAVKKKK
;
A
#
# COMPACT_ATOMS: atom_id res chain seq x y z
N MET A 1 6.62 -3.16 -19.43
CA MET A 1 7.39 -2.00 -19.07
C MET A 1 7.17 -1.64 -17.62
N LYS A 2 8.21 -1.34 -16.91
CA LYS A 2 8.08 -1.09 -15.48
C LYS A 2 7.56 0.32 -15.20
N LEU A 3 6.62 0.41 -14.26
CA LEU A 3 6.08 1.70 -13.87
C LEU A 3 7.11 2.52 -13.09
N GLN A 4 7.03 3.82 -13.25
CA GLN A 4 7.95 4.74 -12.57
C GLN A 4 7.18 5.88 -11.93
N VAL A 5 7.81 6.53 -10.98
CA VAL A 5 7.25 7.74 -10.37
C VAL A 5 7.01 8.77 -11.48
N GLY A 6 5.85 9.38 -11.46
CA GLY A 6 5.42 10.33 -12.47
C GLY A 6 4.52 9.73 -13.54
N ASP A 7 4.52 8.40 -13.67
CA ASP A 7 3.64 7.77 -14.65
C ASP A 7 2.19 7.83 -14.17
N ALA A 8 1.27 7.83 -15.11
CA ALA A 8 -0.15 7.69 -14.76
C ALA A 8 -0.36 6.30 -14.18
N ALA A 9 -1.03 6.21 -13.04
CA ALA A 9 -1.32 4.92 -12.44
C ALA A 9 -2.32 4.17 -13.33
N PRO A 10 -2.05 2.91 -13.66
CA PRO A 10 -2.98 2.16 -14.52
C PRO A 10 -4.37 2.07 -13.91
N GLN A 11 -5.38 2.30 -14.73
CA GLN A 11 -6.76 2.18 -14.28
C GLN A 11 -7.13 0.73 -14.11
N PHE A 12 -7.96 0.45 -13.11
CA PHE A 12 -8.44 -0.91 -12.87
C PHE A 12 -9.84 -0.87 -12.29
N THR A 13 -10.53 -1.97 -12.38
CA THR A 13 -11.75 -2.24 -11.63
C THR A 13 -11.58 -3.64 -11.06
N SER A 14 -11.74 -3.76 -9.75
CA SER A 14 -11.58 -5.04 -9.08
C SER A 14 -12.71 -5.16 -8.06
N LYS A 15 -12.75 -6.26 -7.32
CA LYS A 15 -13.80 -6.47 -6.32
C LYS A 15 -13.21 -6.33 -4.93
N ASP A 16 -13.95 -5.69 -4.04
CA ASP A 16 -13.50 -5.60 -2.65
C ASP A 16 -13.91 -6.89 -1.90
N GLU A 17 -13.75 -6.90 -0.58
CA GLU A 17 -14.04 -8.08 0.24
C GLU A 17 -15.51 -8.47 0.22
N ASN A 18 -16.38 -7.58 -0.23
CA ASN A 18 -17.81 -7.86 -0.30
C ASN A 18 -18.27 -8.11 -1.74
N GLY A 19 -17.33 -8.22 -2.66
CA GLY A 19 -17.65 -8.45 -4.06
C GLY A 19 -18.10 -7.20 -4.80
N LYS A 20 -18.01 -6.02 -4.18
CA LYS A 20 -18.41 -4.79 -4.85
C LYS A 20 -17.30 -4.29 -5.75
N PRO A 21 -17.62 -3.78 -6.93
CA PRO A 21 -16.58 -3.26 -7.82
C PRO A 21 -15.98 -1.99 -7.25
N VAL A 22 -14.66 -1.92 -7.33
CA VAL A 22 -13.88 -0.76 -6.90
C VAL A 22 -12.97 -0.39 -8.05
N SER A 23 -13.02 0.85 -8.48
CA SER A 23 -12.18 1.35 -9.55
C SER A 23 -11.25 2.43 -9.02
N LEU A 24 -10.07 2.54 -9.60
CA LEU A 24 -9.15 3.60 -9.20
C LEU A 24 -9.80 4.97 -9.38
N SER A 25 -10.58 5.13 -10.44
CA SER A 25 -11.25 6.41 -10.71
C SER A 25 -12.24 6.82 -9.64
N ASP A 26 -12.67 5.89 -8.77
CA ASP A 26 -13.58 6.23 -7.67
C ASP A 26 -12.91 7.15 -6.65
N PHE A 27 -11.59 7.22 -6.67
CA PHE A 27 -10.83 7.99 -5.68
C PHE A 27 -10.17 9.23 -6.27
N LYS A 28 -10.71 9.72 -7.41
CA LYS A 28 -10.18 10.91 -8.00
C LYS A 28 -10.22 12.05 -7.00
N GLY A 29 -9.14 12.81 -6.93
CA GLY A 29 -9.04 13.89 -5.95
C GLY A 29 -8.49 13.46 -4.60
N LYS A 30 -8.23 12.17 -4.42
CA LYS A 30 -7.64 11.67 -3.18
C LYS A 30 -6.35 10.96 -3.48
N LYS A 31 -5.48 10.91 -2.48
CA LYS A 31 -4.26 10.12 -2.59
C LYS A 31 -4.59 8.67 -2.25
N VAL A 32 -4.05 7.74 -3.02
CA VAL A 32 -4.35 6.31 -2.82
C VAL A 32 -3.07 5.59 -2.47
N VAL A 33 -3.11 4.83 -1.38
CA VAL A 33 -2.04 3.90 -1.04
C VAL A 33 -2.52 2.54 -1.53
N LEU A 34 -1.93 2.06 -2.60
CA LEU A 34 -2.30 0.78 -3.19
C LEU A 34 -1.17 -0.19 -2.89
N TYR A 35 -1.37 -1.07 -1.91
CA TYR A 35 -0.29 -1.95 -1.51
C TYR A 35 -0.61 -3.40 -1.89
N PHE A 36 0.35 -4.03 -2.54
CA PHE A 36 0.25 -5.41 -2.98
C PHE A 36 0.98 -6.29 -1.97
N TYR A 37 0.33 -7.35 -1.52
CA TYR A 37 0.91 -8.25 -0.53
C TYR A 37 0.59 -9.69 -0.90
N PRO A 38 1.45 -10.65 -0.50
CA PRO A 38 1.32 -12.01 -0.99
C PRO A 38 0.11 -12.79 -0.48
N ASN A 39 -0.25 -12.67 0.80
CA ASN A 39 -1.22 -13.60 1.32
C ASN A 39 -1.82 -13.14 2.64
N ASP A 40 -3.15 -13.24 2.75
CA ASP A 40 -3.84 -12.88 3.98
C ASP A 40 -3.32 -13.74 5.14
N MET A 41 -3.30 -13.14 6.32
CA MET A 41 -3.03 -13.83 7.58
C MET A 41 -1.66 -14.46 7.73
N THR A 42 -0.71 -14.06 6.89
CA THR A 42 0.69 -14.42 7.10
C THR A 42 1.34 -13.37 7.99
N PRO A 43 2.45 -13.70 8.69
CA PRO A 43 3.02 -12.75 9.67
C PRO A 43 3.42 -11.41 9.08
N GLY A 44 4.10 -11.41 7.94
CA GLY A 44 4.54 -10.15 7.33
C GLY A 44 3.37 -9.32 6.83
N CYS A 45 2.38 -9.97 6.19
CA CYS A 45 1.23 -9.25 5.68
C CYS A 45 0.35 -8.74 6.82
N THR A 46 0.26 -9.48 7.91
CA THR A 46 -0.47 -9.03 9.10
C THR A 46 0.21 -7.82 9.70
N ALA A 47 1.54 -7.84 9.83
CA ALA A 47 2.29 -6.70 10.39
C ALA A 47 2.08 -5.46 9.53
N GLU A 48 2.13 -5.62 8.21
CA GLU A 48 1.94 -4.51 7.29
C GLU A 48 0.53 -3.92 7.42
N ALA A 49 -0.48 -4.78 7.43
CA ALA A 49 -1.87 -4.33 7.55
C ALA A 49 -2.09 -3.63 8.89
N CYS A 50 -1.53 -4.16 9.97
CA CYS A 50 -1.69 -3.58 11.29
C CYS A 50 -0.99 -2.23 11.40
N SER A 51 0.17 -2.07 10.77
CA SER A 51 0.83 -0.77 10.72
C SER A 51 -0.07 0.28 10.07
N LEU A 52 -0.69 -0.08 8.96
CA LEU A 52 -1.59 0.83 8.26
C LEU A 52 -2.86 1.08 9.07
N ARG A 53 -3.39 0.04 9.72
CA ARG A 53 -4.57 0.17 10.57
C ARG A 53 -4.32 1.14 11.72
N ASP A 54 -3.20 0.96 12.40
CA ASP A 54 -2.91 1.74 13.60
C ASP A 54 -2.67 3.20 13.29
N ASN A 55 -2.32 3.51 12.05
CA ASN A 55 -2.05 4.87 11.62
C ASN A 55 -3.08 5.40 10.63
N TYR A 56 -4.22 4.72 10.54
CA TYR A 56 -5.20 5.04 9.50
C TYR A 56 -5.80 6.43 9.66
N LYS A 57 -6.06 6.86 10.90
CA LYS A 57 -6.58 8.20 11.12
C LYS A 57 -5.63 9.26 10.61
N THR A 58 -4.34 9.08 10.86
CA THR A 58 -3.33 10.02 10.38
C THR A 58 -3.29 10.01 8.85
N LEU A 59 -3.37 8.83 8.25
CA LEU A 59 -3.37 8.73 6.79
C LEU A 59 -4.59 9.42 6.20
N LEU A 60 -5.76 9.21 6.78
CA LEU A 60 -6.99 9.86 6.31
C LEU A 60 -6.89 11.38 6.43
N LYS A 61 -6.33 11.87 7.54
CA LYS A 61 -6.17 13.31 7.73
C LYS A 61 -5.30 13.93 6.64
N GLN A 62 -4.36 13.18 6.13
CA GLN A 62 -3.48 13.68 5.09
C GLN A 62 -3.99 13.38 3.68
N GLY A 63 -5.23 12.92 3.58
CA GLY A 63 -5.88 12.72 2.30
C GLY A 63 -5.67 11.39 1.64
N TYR A 64 -5.12 10.43 2.38
CA TYR A 64 -4.87 9.09 1.82
C TYR A 64 -6.05 8.16 2.01
N VAL A 65 -6.27 7.32 1.02
CA VAL A 65 -7.17 6.17 1.12
C VAL A 65 -6.31 4.94 0.92
N VAL A 66 -6.54 3.90 1.68
CA VAL A 66 -5.72 2.69 1.63
C VAL A 66 -6.51 1.55 0.99
N LEU A 67 -5.89 0.89 0.03
CA LEU A 67 -6.45 -0.30 -0.60
C LEU A 67 -5.37 -1.37 -0.62
N GLY A 68 -5.66 -2.54 -0.05
CA GLY A 68 -4.75 -3.68 -0.14
C GLY A 68 -5.16 -4.56 -1.31
N VAL A 69 -4.20 -5.21 -1.94
CA VAL A 69 -4.45 -6.08 -3.09
C VAL A 69 -3.70 -7.38 -2.91
N SER A 70 -4.41 -8.49 -2.99
CA SER A 70 -3.76 -9.80 -3.06
C SER A 70 -4.59 -10.70 -3.95
N THR A 71 -4.09 -11.89 -4.23
CA THR A 71 -4.82 -12.86 -5.07
C THR A 71 -5.78 -13.71 -4.25
N ASN A 72 -5.88 -13.48 -2.95
CA ASN A 72 -6.86 -14.17 -2.12
C ASN A 72 -8.27 -13.75 -2.52
N ASP A 73 -9.24 -14.60 -2.22
CA ASP A 73 -10.61 -14.31 -2.59
C ASP A 73 -11.32 -13.46 -1.54
N GLU A 74 -12.58 -13.13 -1.81
CA GLU A 74 -13.35 -12.26 -0.93
C GLU A 74 -13.53 -12.85 0.47
N LYS A 75 -13.76 -14.15 0.53
CA LYS A 75 -13.97 -14.80 1.81
C LYS A 75 -12.72 -14.72 2.70
N SER A 76 -11.56 -14.93 2.11
CA SER A 76 -10.30 -14.81 2.82
C SER A 76 -10.11 -13.39 3.31
N HIS A 77 -10.39 -12.41 2.47
CA HIS A 77 -10.26 -10.99 2.84
C HIS A 77 -11.21 -10.64 3.99
N GLN A 78 -12.44 -11.15 3.96
CA GLN A 78 -13.38 -10.89 5.05
C GLN A 78 -12.86 -11.40 6.38
N LYS A 79 -12.25 -12.58 6.38
CA LYS A 79 -11.69 -13.14 7.60
C LYS A 79 -10.52 -12.32 8.11
N PHE A 80 -9.67 -11.88 7.21
CA PHE A 80 -8.51 -11.08 7.58
C PHE A 80 -8.95 -9.74 8.16
N ILE A 81 -9.89 -9.07 7.50
CA ILE A 81 -10.41 -7.80 7.97
C ILE A 81 -11.05 -7.96 9.36
N ALA A 82 -11.85 -9.00 9.55
CA ALA A 82 -12.50 -9.22 10.83
C ALA A 82 -11.49 -9.52 11.93
N LYS A 83 -10.51 -10.35 11.64
CA LYS A 83 -9.52 -10.75 12.63
C LYS A 83 -8.66 -9.60 13.09
N GLU A 84 -8.22 -8.76 12.15
CA GLU A 84 -7.31 -7.66 12.48
C GLU A 84 -8.03 -6.32 12.59
N GLU A 85 -9.35 -6.30 12.42
CA GLU A 85 -10.14 -5.07 12.50
C GLU A 85 -9.61 -4.01 11.54
N LEU A 86 -9.43 -4.39 10.30
CA LEU A 86 -8.88 -3.47 9.31
C LEU A 86 -9.95 -2.47 8.86
N PRO A 87 -9.64 -1.17 8.88
CA PRO A 87 -10.62 -0.15 8.52
C PRO A 87 -10.66 0.21 7.04
N PHE A 88 -9.94 -0.53 6.22
CA PHE A 88 -9.87 -0.26 4.79
C PHE A 88 -10.19 -1.53 4.02
N SER A 89 -10.46 -1.39 2.73
CA SER A 89 -10.86 -2.51 1.89
C SER A 89 -9.67 -3.26 1.33
N LEU A 90 -9.90 -4.53 1.07
CA LEU A 90 -8.92 -5.40 0.41
C LEU A 90 -9.52 -5.87 -0.91
N LEU A 91 -8.76 -5.73 -1.98
CA LEU A 91 -9.21 -6.11 -3.32
C LEU A 91 -8.85 -7.56 -3.59
N ALA A 92 -9.82 -8.32 -4.08
CA ALA A 92 -9.65 -9.74 -4.39
C ALA A 92 -9.27 -9.88 -5.86
N ASP A 93 -7.97 -9.79 -6.14
CA ASP A 93 -7.45 -9.84 -7.51
C ASP A 93 -7.14 -11.29 -7.89
N THR A 94 -8.16 -12.14 -7.85
CA THR A 94 -7.97 -13.57 -8.04
C THR A 94 -7.47 -13.93 -9.44
N ASP A 95 -7.79 -13.10 -10.44
CA ASP A 95 -7.33 -13.35 -11.80
C ASP A 95 -6.03 -12.60 -12.11
N LYS A 96 -5.45 -11.92 -11.14
CA LYS A 96 -4.17 -11.21 -11.26
C LYS A 96 -4.18 -10.04 -12.25
N THR A 97 -5.35 -9.58 -12.63
CA THR A 97 -5.45 -8.47 -13.59
C THR A 97 -4.78 -7.20 -13.07
N VAL A 98 -5.05 -6.84 -11.81
CA VAL A 98 -4.46 -5.64 -11.22
C VAL A 98 -2.96 -5.86 -11.02
N HIS A 99 -2.59 -7.05 -10.55
CA HIS A 99 -1.17 -7.39 -10.37
C HIS A 99 -0.41 -7.21 -11.68
N GLU A 100 -0.98 -7.67 -12.79
CA GLU A 100 -0.28 -7.58 -14.07
C GLU A 100 -0.18 -6.15 -14.56
N LYS A 101 -1.22 -5.37 -14.34
CA LYS A 101 -1.17 -3.95 -14.73
C LYS A 101 -0.10 -3.18 -13.99
N TYR A 102 0.16 -3.55 -12.73
CA TYR A 102 1.13 -2.85 -11.90
C TYR A 102 2.49 -3.53 -11.85
N GLY A 103 2.63 -4.66 -12.55
CA GLY A 103 3.92 -5.36 -12.61
C GLY A 103 4.32 -6.01 -11.30
N THR A 104 3.34 -6.39 -10.46
CA THR A 104 3.63 -6.95 -9.14
C THR A 104 3.43 -8.45 -9.07
N TRP A 105 3.27 -9.12 -10.21
CA TRP A 105 3.23 -10.58 -10.25
C TRP A 105 4.50 -11.03 -10.94
N GLY A 106 5.33 -11.77 -10.25
CA GLY A 106 6.60 -12.16 -10.82
C GLY A 106 7.27 -13.29 -10.08
N GLU A 107 8.48 -13.59 -10.49
CA GLU A 107 9.23 -14.70 -9.94
C GLU A 107 9.82 -14.34 -8.59
N LYS A 108 9.64 -15.23 -7.63
CA LYS A 108 10.19 -15.08 -6.29
C LYS A 108 11.03 -16.32 -5.99
N SER A 109 11.87 -16.21 -4.96
CA SER A 109 12.73 -17.31 -4.58
C SER A 109 12.65 -17.49 -3.06
N MET A 110 12.56 -18.74 -2.62
CA MET A 110 12.57 -19.04 -1.20
C MET A 110 13.29 -20.37 -1.02
N TYR A 111 14.36 -20.36 -0.24
CA TYR A 111 15.17 -21.56 0.02
C TYR A 111 15.64 -22.21 -1.27
N GLY A 112 16.02 -21.38 -2.25
CA GLY A 112 16.53 -21.89 -3.51
C GLY A 112 15.47 -22.32 -4.50
N ARG A 113 14.20 -22.29 -4.12
CA ARG A 113 13.10 -22.65 -5.01
C ARG A 113 12.49 -21.40 -5.61
N LYS A 114 12.21 -21.46 -6.90
CA LYS A 114 11.59 -20.34 -7.60
C LYS A 114 10.12 -20.62 -7.78
N TYR A 115 9.32 -19.57 -7.63
CA TYR A 115 7.88 -19.68 -7.81
C TYR A 115 7.32 -18.31 -8.20
N MET A 116 6.12 -18.31 -8.77
CA MET A 116 5.46 -17.06 -9.15
C MET A 116 4.60 -16.57 -7.98
N GLY A 117 4.64 -15.30 -7.74
CA GLY A 117 3.84 -14.74 -6.64
C GLY A 117 3.81 -13.23 -6.66
N THR A 118 3.15 -12.66 -5.65
CA THR A 118 3.06 -11.21 -5.52
C THR A 118 4.38 -10.64 -5.06
N LEU A 119 4.87 -9.66 -5.79
CA LEU A 119 6.04 -8.90 -5.36
C LEU A 119 5.52 -7.79 -4.47
N ARG A 120 5.89 -7.82 -3.18
CA ARG A 120 5.37 -6.87 -2.20
C ARG A 120 5.80 -5.46 -2.59
N THR A 121 4.86 -4.64 -3.00
CA THR A 121 5.13 -3.31 -3.52
C THR A 121 3.97 -2.39 -3.14
N THR A 122 4.27 -1.17 -2.79
CA THR A 122 3.24 -0.18 -2.52
C THR A 122 3.40 0.98 -3.47
N PHE A 123 2.30 1.37 -4.08
CA PHE A 123 2.25 2.54 -4.95
C PHE A 123 1.46 3.63 -4.23
N VAL A 124 2.06 4.80 -4.11
CA VAL A 124 1.36 5.96 -3.57
C VAL A 124 0.96 6.80 -4.78
N ILE A 125 -0.33 6.99 -4.96
CA ILE A 125 -0.89 7.67 -6.14
C ILE A 125 -1.46 9.00 -5.68
N ASP A 126 -1.13 10.06 -6.40
CA ASP A 126 -1.55 11.40 -5.99
C ASP A 126 -2.99 11.71 -6.43
N GLU A 127 -3.47 12.90 -6.12
CA GLU A 127 -4.85 13.28 -6.39
C GLU A 127 -5.16 13.35 -7.88
N LYS A 128 -4.14 13.44 -8.71
CA LYS A 128 -4.31 13.51 -10.16
C LYS A 128 -4.18 12.16 -10.82
N GLY A 129 -3.98 11.11 -10.03
CA GLY A 129 -3.86 9.76 -10.56
C GLY A 129 -2.46 9.41 -11.04
N LYS A 130 -1.45 10.15 -10.63
CA LYS A 130 -0.08 9.85 -11.00
C LYS A 130 0.66 9.18 -9.86
N ILE A 131 1.60 8.33 -10.19
CA ILE A 131 2.38 7.63 -9.16
C ILE A 131 3.35 8.62 -8.54
N GLN A 132 3.18 8.82 -7.24
CA GLN A 132 4.00 9.73 -6.48
C GLN A 132 5.20 9.02 -5.87
N GLU A 133 5.03 7.76 -5.50
CA GLU A 133 6.07 6.99 -4.86
C GLU A 133 5.86 5.50 -5.13
N ILE A 134 6.95 4.75 -5.25
CA ILE A 134 6.90 3.29 -5.36
C ILE A 134 7.80 2.74 -4.28
N ILE A 135 7.23 1.99 -3.35
CA ILE A 135 8.00 1.41 -2.25
C ILE A 135 8.14 -0.08 -2.51
N GLU A 136 9.35 -0.50 -2.87
CA GLU A 136 9.61 -1.91 -3.14
C GLU A 136 10.25 -2.61 -1.95
N LYS A 137 10.96 -1.88 -1.12
CA LYS A 137 11.53 -2.45 0.09
C LYS A 137 10.64 -2.10 1.26
N VAL A 138 9.56 -2.86 1.40
CA VAL A 138 8.55 -2.58 2.40
C VAL A 138 9.02 -3.04 3.77
N ASP A 139 8.97 -2.13 4.74
CA ASP A 139 9.21 -2.45 6.13
C ASP A 139 7.84 -2.75 6.72
N THR A 140 7.48 -4.02 6.84
CA THR A 140 6.12 -4.40 7.18
C THR A 140 5.68 -3.87 8.54
N LYS A 141 6.59 -3.73 9.47
CA LYS A 141 6.22 -3.25 10.81
C LYS A 141 6.06 -1.74 10.88
N ASN A 142 6.66 -1.02 9.94
CA ASN A 142 6.65 0.44 9.95
C ASN A 142 6.17 1.02 8.63
N HIS A 143 5.30 0.31 7.96
CA HIS A 143 4.91 0.69 6.60
C HIS A 143 4.18 2.03 6.55
N ALA A 144 3.33 2.31 7.53
CA ALA A 144 2.67 3.61 7.56
C ALA A 144 3.68 4.75 7.63
N SER A 145 4.75 4.56 8.41
CA SER A 145 5.81 5.57 8.49
C SER A 145 6.52 5.76 7.16
N GLN A 146 6.73 4.69 6.41
CA GLN A 146 7.33 4.81 5.09
C GLN A 146 6.46 5.67 4.17
N ILE A 147 5.15 5.46 4.21
CA ILE A 147 4.22 6.19 3.37
C ILE A 147 4.16 7.66 3.80
N LEU A 148 4.07 7.91 5.08
CA LEU A 148 3.97 9.28 5.58
C LEU A 148 5.27 10.06 5.36
N ALA A 149 6.39 9.38 5.24
CA ALA A 149 7.66 10.04 4.95
C ALA A 149 7.84 10.30 3.46
N ALA A 150 7.06 9.65 2.59
CA ALA A 150 7.19 9.84 1.15
C ALA A 150 6.73 11.24 0.79
N LYS A 151 7.56 11.97 0.04
CA LYS A 151 7.23 13.33 -0.28
C LYS A 151 6.62 13.44 -1.62
N PRO A 152 5.81 14.41 -1.82
CA PRO A 152 5.29 14.69 -3.11
C PRO A 152 6.48 15.06 -3.93
N ASN A 153 6.39 14.69 -5.11
CA ASN A 153 7.35 14.93 -5.94
C ASN A 153 7.40 16.32 -6.33
N VAL A 154 7.53 17.26 -5.71
CA VAL A 154 7.49 18.51 -6.11
C VAL A 154 8.60 19.11 -5.68
N ASN A 155 9.07 19.76 -6.22
CA ASN A 155 10.08 20.42 -5.92
C ASN A 155 10.00 20.90 -4.67
N PHE A 156 9.96 20.57 -3.97
CA PHE A 156 9.75 20.87 -2.85
C PHE A 156 10.76 20.91 -2.00
N THR A 157 11.04 21.35 -1.65
CA THR A 157 11.96 21.58 -0.89
C THR A 157 11.88 21.15 0.33
N LYS A 158 12.11 20.97 0.82
CA LYS A 158 12.18 20.57 1.97
C LYS A 158 12.22 20.63 2.93
N PRO A 159 12.21 20.59 3.51
CA PRO A 159 12.29 20.65 4.44
C PRO A 159 12.66 20.13 5.33
N PRO A 160 12.93 20.30 5.72
CA PRO A 160 13.30 19.77 6.45
C PRO A 160 13.11 19.16 7.47
N VAL A 161 13.33 18.96 7.50
CA VAL A 161 13.09 18.44 8.34
C VAL A 161 13.05 18.04 9.36
N ARG A 162 13.17 18.15 9.53
CA ARG A 162 13.08 18.01 10.44
C ARG A 162 12.85 17.71 11.40
N ASP A 163 12.86 17.86 11.25
CA ASP A 163 12.56 17.78 12.13
C ASP A 163 12.46 16.96 12.94
N ARG A 164 12.84 16.78 12.91
CA ARG A 164 12.74 16.18 13.70
C ARG A 164 12.94 15.91 14.65
N PRO A 165 13.07 16.12 14.74
CA PRO A 165 13.14 15.93 15.59
C PRO A 165 13.20 15.62 16.49
N ALA A 166 13.27 15.81 16.20
CA ALA A 166 13.02 15.73 16.80
C ALA A 166 13.10 15.13 17.64
N LYS A 167 13.35 15.13 17.51
CA LYS A 167 13.31 14.78 18.22
C LYS A 167 13.46 14.45 19.13
N LYS A 168 13.72 14.63 19.02
CA LYS A 168 13.77 14.52 19.78
C LYS A 168 13.73 14.35 20.67
N ALA A 169 13.87 14.43 20.45
CA ALA A 169 13.64 14.43 21.08
C ALA A 169 13.75 14.03 21.96
N VAL A 170 13.96 13.97 21.82
CA VAL A 170 13.84 13.72 22.48
C VAL A 170 14.11 13.24 23.41
N LYS A 171 14.25 13.26 23.36
CA LYS A 171 14.40 13.00 24.10
C LYS A 171 14.64 12.75 25.08
N LYS A 172 14.74 12.79 25.11
CA LYS A 172 14.95 12.72 25.99
C LYS A 172 15.00 12.52 27.08
N LYS A 173 15.08 12.45 27.16
CA LYS A 173 15.10 12.42 28.13
C LYS A 173 15.05 12.06 29.03
N LYS A 174 15.24 11.90 29.15
CA LYS A 174 15.16 11.75 29.94
C LYS A 174 15.02 11.61 30.55
#